data_9a73de494561aaf62ce46aac484588b0
#
_entry.id   9a73de494561aaf62ce46aac484588b0
#
_cell.length_a   1.000
_cell.length_b   1.000
_cell.length_c   1.000
_cell.angle_alpha   90.00
_cell.angle_beta   90.00
_cell.angle_gamma   90.00
#
_symmetry.space_group_name_H-M   'P 1'
#
loop_
_entity.id
_entity.type
_entity.pdbx_description
1 polymer ?
#
loop_
_entity_poly.entity_id
_entity_poly.type
_entity_poly.pdbx_seq_one_letter_code
_entity_poly.pdbx_strand_id
1 'polypeptide(L)'
;MDFSLQKEVEIYRMNNCSFWKMESEMQKTEIQKNEVQSSSKDEMARQILSVTEILIAEIGIQNLSMRKIATRANLALGTLYLYFKTKDDLLNKLTYDLCDRFTHYVQDGYDETDTLFNRYRKMFENKLAFLRDNPTVATNLSQYQAMLGFNEIIERLIHDDDFIWNKFVRDGQEQGVIAQMPAELLHVLGIGIVVEIAYLQQLTQKEYSKETIEKMLLCSWKAITV
;
A
#
# COMPACT_ATOMS: atom_id res chain seq x y z
N MET A 1 55.70 -18.44 42.92
CA MET A 1 54.58 -17.98 42.03
C MET A 1 53.30 -18.25 42.81
N ASP A 2 52.61 -17.21 43.18
CA ASP A 2 51.58 -17.21 44.23
C ASP A 2 50.24 -17.81 43.69
N PHE A 3 49.88 -18.98 44.19
CA PHE A 3 48.68 -19.72 43.84
C PHE A 3 47.38 -18.99 44.28
N SER A 4 47.48 -17.98 45.13
CA SER A 4 46.35 -17.17 45.59
C SER A 4 45.93 -16.14 44.56
N LEU A 5 46.88 -15.51 43.90
CA LEU A 5 46.63 -14.52 42.86
C LEU A 5 46.01 -15.13 41.55
N GLN A 6 46.40 -16.38 41.23
CA GLN A 6 45.76 -17.07 40.08
C GLN A 6 44.31 -17.42 40.33
N LYS A 7 43.94 -17.81 41.56
CA LYS A 7 42.55 -18.08 41.91
C LYS A 7 41.65 -16.83 41.91
N GLU A 8 42.18 -15.69 42.39
CA GLU A 8 41.43 -14.42 42.35
C GLU A 8 41.20 -13.91 40.95
N VAL A 9 42.15 -14.06 40.04
CA VAL A 9 42.01 -13.70 38.62
C VAL A 9 41.00 -14.61 37.90
N GLU A 10 40.95 -15.90 38.26
CA GLU A 10 39.98 -16.84 37.68
C GLU A 10 38.56 -16.58 38.16
N ILE A 11 38.36 -16.25 39.43
CA ILE A 11 37.07 -15.86 40.02
C ILE A 11 36.59 -14.53 39.43
N TYR A 12 37.49 -13.56 39.20
CA TYR A 12 37.16 -12.29 38.55
C TYR A 12 36.74 -12.48 37.10
N ARG A 13 37.40 -13.38 36.36
CA ARG A 13 37.04 -13.75 34.99
C ARG A 13 35.70 -14.48 34.88
N MET A 14 35.41 -15.38 35.80
CA MET A 14 34.15 -16.12 35.84
C MET A 14 32.95 -15.21 36.17
N ASN A 15 33.11 -14.30 37.13
CA ASN A 15 32.06 -13.35 37.50
C ASN A 15 31.81 -12.30 36.38
N ASN A 16 32.86 -11.87 35.70
CA ASN A 16 32.71 -10.95 34.58
C ASN A 16 32.09 -11.63 33.36
N CYS A 17 32.41 -12.88 33.06
CA CYS A 17 31.86 -13.63 31.93
C CYS A 17 30.37 -13.94 32.15
N SER A 18 29.92 -14.19 33.35
CA SER A 18 28.49 -14.40 33.66
C SER A 18 27.70 -13.08 33.61
N PHE A 19 28.28 -11.98 34.06
CA PHE A 19 27.66 -10.65 33.96
C PHE A 19 27.45 -10.20 32.52
N TRP A 20 28.47 -10.31 31.65
CA TRP A 20 28.37 -9.99 30.22
C TRP A 20 27.40 -10.90 29.49
N LYS A 21 27.29 -12.18 29.87
CA LYS A 21 26.27 -13.07 29.31
C LYS A 21 24.86 -12.64 29.69
N MET A 22 24.65 -12.27 30.93
CA MET A 22 23.35 -11.85 31.46
C MET A 22 22.91 -10.50 30.83
N GLU A 23 23.82 -9.54 30.66
CA GLU A 23 23.56 -8.29 29.96
C GLU A 23 23.21 -8.53 28.48
N SER A 24 23.95 -9.40 27.79
CA SER A 24 23.68 -9.77 26.39
C SER A 24 22.32 -10.47 26.21
N GLU A 25 21.92 -11.31 27.16
CA GLU A 25 20.61 -11.97 27.15
C GLU A 25 19.48 -11.00 27.51
N MET A 26 19.69 -10.07 28.43
CA MET A 26 18.73 -9.00 28.71
C MET A 26 18.53 -8.06 27.52
N GLN A 27 19.59 -7.64 26.84
CA GLN A 27 19.51 -6.83 25.63
C GLN A 27 18.78 -7.56 24.48
N LYS A 28 19.07 -8.84 24.26
CA LYS A 28 18.34 -9.66 23.28
C LYS A 28 16.85 -9.77 23.61
N THR A 29 16.52 -9.94 24.89
CA THR A 29 15.12 -10.05 25.35
C THR A 29 14.38 -8.71 25.19
N GLU A 30 15.06 -7.60 25.39
CA GLU A 30 14.51 -6.24 25.24
C GLU A 30 14.29 -5.88 23.77
N ILE A 31 15.24 -6.23 22.88
CA ILE A 31 15.10 -6.08 21.42
C ILE A 31 13.93 -6.93 20.92
N GLN A 32 13.84 -8.18 21.34
CA GLN A 32 12.77 -9.09 20.94
C GLN A 32 11.39 -8.65 21.46
N LYS A 33 11.30 -8.08 22.67
CA LYS A 33 10.07 -7.45 23.19
C LYS A 33 9.67 -6.22 22.39
N ASN A 34 10.61 -5.39 22.00
CA ASN A 34 10.35 -4.20 21.22
C ASN A 34 9.89 -4.55 19.80
N GLU A 35 10.46 -5.57 19.17
CA GLU A 35 10.03 -6.08 17.86
C GLU A 35 8.62 -6.69 17.90
N VAL A 36 8.31 -7.51 18.91
CA VAL A 36 6.98 -8.09 19.10
C VAL A 36 5.93 -7.02 19.40
N GLN A 37 6.29 -5.99 20.18
CA GLN A 37 5.40 -4.91 20.54
C GLN A 37 5.15 -3.94 19.35
N SER A 38 6.16 -3.71 18.51
CA SER A 38 6.03 -2.99 17.24
C SER A 38 5.12 -3.77 16.26
N SER A 39 5.36 -5.05 16.06
CA SER A 39 4.55 -5.92 15.23
C SER A 39 3.07 -5.96 15.66
N SER A 40 2.80 -6.05 16.97
CA SER A 40 1.43 -6.02 17.51
C SER A 40 0.74 -4.66 17.34
N LYS A 41 1.50 -3.57 17.46
CA LYS A 41 0.98 -2.21 17.26
C LYS A 41 0.63 -1.97 15.79
N ASP A 42 1.48 -2.42 14.88
CA ASP A 42 1.26 -2.29 13.43
C ASP A 42 0.07 -3.15 12.98
N GLU A 43 -0.12 -4.33 13.56
CA GLU A 43 -1.27 -5.19 13.28
C GLU A 43 -2.58 -4.53 13.73
N MET A 44 -2.62 -3.95 14.92
CA MET A 44 -3.80 -3.22 15.39
C MET A 44 -4.09 -1.99 14.53
N ALA A 45 -3.07 -1.26 14.11
CA ALA A 45 -3.24 -0.12 13.20
C ALA A 45 -3.85 -0.58 11.86
N ARG A 46 -3.36 -1.67 11.27
CA ARG A 46 -3.94 -2.26 10.04
C ARG A 46 -5.38 -2.69 10.23
N GLN A 47 -5.73 -3.31 11.37
CA GLN A 47 -7.11 -3.68 11.68
C GLN A 47 -8.02 -2.45 11.75
N ILE A 48 -7.59 -1.36 12.38
CA ILE A 48 -8.34 -0.10 12.44
C ILE A 48 -8.55 0.47 11.04
N LEU A 49 -7.52 0.48 10.19
CA LEU A 49 -7.62 0.96 8.81
C LEU A 49 -8.61 0.12 7.99
N SER A 50 -8.55 -1.21 8.08
CA SER A 50 -9.47 -2.12 7.39
C SER A 50 -10.93 -1.90 7.81
N VAL A 51 -11.18 -1.76 9.12
CA VAL A 51 -12.52 -1.44 9.64
C VAL A 51 -13.00 -0.07 9.14
N THR A 52 -12.10 0.89 9.04
CA THR A 52 -12.43 2.24 8.52
C THR A 52 -12.80 2.20 7.04
N GLU A 53 -12.08 1.43 6.24
CA GLU A 53 -12.38 1.22 4.81
C GLU A 53 -13.79 0.62 4.61
N ILE A 54 -14.16 -0.38 5.41
CA ILE A 54 -15.50 -0.97 5.41
C ILE A 54 -16.56 0.07 5.80
N LEU A 55 -16.32 0.86 6.84
CA LEU A 55 -17.26 1.91 7.27
C LEU A 55 -17.44 3.00 6.22
N ILE A 56 -16.36 3.40 5.52
CA ILE A 56 -16.48 4.37 4.41
C ILE A 56 -17.42 3.83 3.33
N ALA A 57 -17.31 2.55 2.99
CA ALA A 57 -18.20 1.91 2.02
C ALA A 57 -19.66 1.85 2.49
N GLU A 58 -19.90 1.59 3.79
CA GLU A 58 -21.24 1.45 4.35
C GLU A 58 -21.98 2.79 4.57
N ILE A 59 -21.28 3.79 5.09
CA ILE A 59 -21.93 5.03 5.55
C ILE A 59 -21.39 6.31 4.94
N GLY A 60 -20.34 6.21 4.11
CA GLY A 60 -19.63 7.33 3.51
C GLY A 60 -18.73 8.08 4.50
N ILE A 61 -17.70 8.74 3.94
CA ILE A 61 -16.67 9.47 4.72
C ILE A 61 -17.25 10.62 5.55
N GLN A 62 -18.32 11.26 5.05
CA GLN A 62 -18.97 12.39 5.72
C GLN A 62 -19.64 12.00 7.04
N ASN A 63 -20.11 10.75 7.13
CA ASN A 63 -20.75 10.22 8.32
C ASN A 63 -19.80 9.48 9.25
N LEU A 64 -18.50 9.41 8.89
CA LEU A 64 -17.47 8.74 9.67
C LEU A 64 -17.06 9.56 10.89
N SER A 65 -16.89 8.91 12.05
CA SER A 65 -16.36 9.51 13.27
C SER A 65 -15.48 8.54 14.01
N MET A 66 -14.51 9.06 14.79
CA MET A 66 -13.63 8.24 15.64
C MET A 66 -14.41 7.29 16.55
N ARG A 67 -15.55 7.75 17.09
CA ARG A 67 -16.42 6.89 17.92
C ARG A 67 -17.02 5.72 17.14
N LYS A 68 -17.50 5.93 15.92
CA LYS A 68 -18.04 4.86 15.07
C LYS A 68 -16.96 3.84 14.70
N ILE A 69 -15.76 4.33 14.38
CA ILE A 69 -14.61 3.46 14.08
C ILE A 69 -14.25 2.62 15.31
N ALA A 70 -14.10 3.25 16.48
CA ALA A 70 -13.78 2.55 17.72
C ALA A 70 -14.81 1.47 18.04
N THR A 71 -16.11 1.81 17.95
CA THR A 71 -17.20 0.85 18.18
C THR A 71 -17.13 -0.33 17.21
N ARG A 72 -16.93 -0.07 15.92
CA ARG A 72 -16.85 -1.13 14.89
C ARG A 72 -15.62 -2.00 15.04
N ALA A 73 -14.48 -1.41 15.44
CA ALA A 73 -13.24 -2.12 15.73
C ALA A 73 -13.25 -2.85 17.09
N ASN A 74 -14.33 -2.74 17.85
CA ASN A 74 -14.46 -3.27 19.21
C ASN A 74 -13.34 -2.74 20.14
N LEU A 75 -13.04 -1.45 20.04
CA LEU A 75 -12.03 -0.76 20.84
C LEU A 75 -12.65 0.32 21.72
N ALA A 76 -12.04 0.57 22.87
CA ALA A 76 -12.31 1.80 23.60
C ALA A 76 -11.84 3.02 22.78
N LEU A 77 -12.62 4.11 22.80
CA LEU A 77 -12.27 5.34 22.06
C LEU A 77 -10.86 5.87 22.42
N GLY A 78 -10.48 5.79 23.70
CA GLY A 78 -9.13 6.15 24.15
C GLY A 78 -8.02 5.31 23.53
N THR A 79 -8.29 4.01 23.32
CA THR A 79 -7.35 3.12 22.62
C THR A 79 -7.15 3.56 21.18
N LEU A 80 -8.22 3.91 20.45
CA LEU A 80 -8.10 4.40 19.08
C LEU A 80 -7.21 5.65 18.99
N TYR A 81 -7.34 6.57 19.95
CA TYR A 81 -6.51 7.79 20.00
C TYR A 81 -5.02 7.54 20.31
N LEU A 82 -4.65 6.36 20.78
CA LEU A 82 -3.24 5.97 20.91
C LEU A 82 -2.58 5.66 19.54
N TYR A 83 -3.39 5.31 18.55
CA TYR A 83 -2.94 5.00 17.19
C TYR A 83 -3.09 6.19 16.24
N PHE A 84 -4.21 6.89 16.29
CA PHE A 84 -4.53 7.99 15.40
C PHE A 84 -5.06 9.18 16.21
N LYS A 85 -4.34 10.30 16.17
CA LYS A 85 -4.65 11.48 16.98
C LYS A 85 -5.92 12.18 16.53
N THR A 86 -6.21 12.15 15.23
CA THR A 86 -7.38 12.78 14.62
C THR A 86 -8.02 11.86 13.59
N LYS A 87 -9.23 12.20 13.14
CA LYS A 87 -9.88 11.55 12.01
C LYS A 87 -9.06 11.75 10.73
N ASP A 88 -8.53 12.93 10.51
CA ASP A 88 -7.75 13.26 9.31
C ASP A 88 -6.42 12.49 9.28
N ASP A 89 -5.75 12.34 10.42
CA ASP A 89 -4.54 11.52 10.56
C ASP A 89 -4.84 10.05 10.18
N LEU A 90 -5.95 9.50 10.65
CA LEU A 90 -6.39 8.16 10.29
C LEU A 90 -6.69 8.04 8.79
N LEU A 91 -7.44 8.99 8.22
CA LEU A 91 -7.80 8.98 6.81
C LEU A 91 -6.58 9.15 5.90
N ASN A 92 -5.65 10.02 6.25
CA ASN A 92 -4.39 10.16 5.52
C ASN A 92 -3.61 8.83 5.54
N LYS A 93 -3.48 8.20 6.71
CA LYS A 93 -2.80 6.91 6.80
C LYS A 93 -3.51 5.82 5.99
N LEU A 94 -4.84 5.80 5.97
CA LEU A 94 -5.63 4.90 5.14
C LEU A 94 -5.35 5.12 3.64
N THR A 95 -5.28 6.36 3.20
CA THR A 95 -4.98 6.71 1.81
C THR A 95 -3.59 6.25 1.41
N TYR A 96 -2.58 6.48 2.27
CA TYR A 96 -1.22 6.00 2.02
C TYR A 96 -1.16 4.47 1.94
N ASP A 97 -1.81 3.76 2.87
CA ASP A 97 -1.87 2.30 2.88
C ASP A 97 -2.54 1.74 1.62
N LEU A 98 -3.64 2.35 1.19
CA LEU A 98 -4.34 1.97 -0.03
C LEU A 98 -3.47 2.17 -1.28
N CYS A 99 -2.80 3.31 -1.39
CA CYS A 99 -1.92 3.61 -2.52
C CYS A 99 -0.69 2.69 -2.55
N ASP A 100 -0.12 2.37 -1.40
CA ASP A 100 1.00 1.45 -1.27
C ASP A 100 0.59 0.03 -1.71
N ARG A 101 -0.52 -0.49 -1.19
CA ARG A 101 -1.09 -1.79 -1.63
C ARG A 101 -1.36 -1.81 -3.14
N PHE A 102 -1.94 -0.75 -3.66
CA PHE A 102 -2.22 -0.61 -5.09
C PHE A 102 -0.94 -0.65 -5.92
N THR A 103 0.07 0.13 -5.54
CA THR A 103 1.36 0.20 -6.25
C THR A 103 2.06 -1.16 -6.28
N HIS A 104 2.14 -1.85 -5.14
CA HIS A 104 2.69 -3.20 -5.07
C HIS A 104 1.94 -4.18 -5.96
N TYR A 105 0.61 -4.11 -5.96
CA TYR A 105 -0.22 -5.01 -6.77
C TYR A 105 -0.04 -4.79 -8.28
N VAL A 106 0.04 -3.53 -8.71
CA VAL A 106 0.21 -3.19 -10.12
C VAL A 106 1.59 -3.60 -10.63
N GLN A 107 2.60 -3.60 -9.77
CA GLN A 107 3.97 -4.00 -10.12
C GLN A 107 4.20 -5.53 -10.10
N ASP A 108 3.27 -6.31 -9.55
CA ASP A 108 3.47 -7.75 -9.40
C ASP A 108 3.67 -8.44 -10.75
N GLY A 109 4.82 -9.12 -10.91
CA GLY A 109 5.21 -9.80 -12.13
C GLY A 109 5.41 -8.88 -13.35
N TYR A 110 5.63 -7.59 -13.14
CA TYR A 110 6.02 -6.67 -14.22
C TYR A 110 7.50 -6.87 -14.58
N ASP A 111 7.78 -7.03 -15.87
CA ASP A 111 9.12 -7.21 -16.41
C ASP A 111 9.46 -6.07 -17.37
N GLU A 112 10.45 -5.23 -17.01
CA GLU A 112 10.90 -4.10 -17.82
C GLU A 112 11.53 -4.53 -19.15
N THR A 113 11.95 -5.79 -19.27
CA THR A 113 12.58 -6.35 -20.49
C THR A 113 11.56 -6.88 -21.51
N ASP A 114 10.29 -7.00 -21.12
CA ASP A 114 9.22 -7.46 -22.01
C ASP A 114 8.80 -6.37 -22.99
N THR A 115 8.03 -6.75 -24.01
CA THR A 115 7.49 -5.79 -25.00
C THR A 115 6.60 -4.75 -24.32
N LEU A 116 6.56 -3.53 -24.86
CA LEU A 116 5.71 -2.47 -24.32
C LEU A 116 4.24 -2.89 -24.19
N PHE A 117 3.73 -3.67 -25.16
CA PHE A 117 2.36 -4.17 -25.09
C PHE A 117 2.14 -5.16 -23.94
N ASN A 118 3.07 -6.08 -23.71
CA ASN A 118 2.96 -7.02 -22.60
C ASN A 118 3.09 -6.33 -21.24
N ARG A 119 4.00 -5.35 -21.13
CA ARG A 119 4.13 -4.48 -19.95
C ARG A 119 2.82 -3.74 -19.65
N TYR A 120 2.21 -3.14 -20.69
CA TYR A 120 0.91 -2.47 -20.59
C TYR A 120 -0.19 -3.43 -20.15
N ARG A 121 -0.29 -4.59 -20.81
CA ARG A 121 -1.25 -5.66 -20.50
C ARG A 121 -1.14 -6.06 -19.03
N LYS A 122 0.08 -6.29 -18.56
CA LYS A 122 0.34 -6.69 -17.17
C LYS A 122 -0.18 -5.65 -16.17
N MET A 123 0.12 -4.38 -16.37
CA MET A 123 -0.40 -3.29 -15.52
C MET A 123 -1.93 -3.21 -15.58
N PHE A 124 -2.53 -3.35 -16.75
CA PHE A 124 -3.98 -3.34 -16.92
C PHE A 124 -4.65 -4.49 -16.14
N GLU A 125 -4.16 -5.70 -16.33
CA GLU A 125 -4.68 -6.92 -15.68
C GLU A 125 -4.51 -6.87 -14.16
N ASN A 126 -3.35 -6.43 -13.67
CA ASN A 126 -3.07 -6.27 -12.26
C ASN A 126 -3.99 -5.22 -11.63
N LYS A 127 -4.17 -4.07 -12.29
CA LYS A 127 -5.09 -3.03 -11.82
C LYS A 127 -6.54 -3.53 -11.75
N LEU A 128 -6.98 -4.27 -12.75
CA LEU A 128 -8.32 -4.86 -12.76
C LEU A 128 -8.50 -5.90 -11.66
N ALA A 129 -7.49 -6.75 -11.45
CA ALA A 129 -7.48 -7.74 -10.37
C ALA A 129 -7.52 -7.07 -8.98
N PHE A 130 -6.72 -6.03 -8.77
CA PHE A 130 -6.76 -5.25 -7.53
C PHE A 130 -8.15 -4.71 -7.21
N LEU A 131 -8.81 -4.10 -8.20
CA LEU A 131 -10.15 -3.51 -8.02
C LEU A 131 -11.25 -4.57 -7.84
N ARG A 132 -11.08 -5.76 -8.44
CA ARG A 132 -11.96 -6.91 -8.21
C ARG A 132 -11.81 -7.42 -6.77
N ASP A 133 -10.58 -7.53 -6.28
CA ASP A 133 -10.28 -8.03 -4.94
C ASP A 133 -10.57 -6.97 -3.86
N ASN A 134 -10.68 -5.69 -4.24
CA ASN A 134 -11.02 -4.55 -3.39
C ASN A 134 -12.20 -3.76 -3.96
N PRO A 135 -13.42 -4.33 -4.03
CA PRO A 135 -14.56 -3.74 -4.73
C PRO A 135 -15.01 -2.39 -4.13
N THR A 136 -14.78 -2.17 -2.85
CA THR A 136 -15.08 -0.90 -2.17
C THR A 136 -14.21 0.25 -2.68
N VAL A 137 -13.02 -0.02 -3.19
CA VAL A 137 -12.13 1.02 -3.74
C VAL A 137 -12.73 1.62 -5.01
N ALA A 138 -13.19 0.78 -5.94
CA ALA A 138 -13.80 1.26 -7.20
C ALA A 138 -15.05 2.11 -6.93
N THR A 139 -15.93 1.67 -6.03
CA THR A 139 -17.20 2.36 -5.71
C THR A 139 -17.01 3.64 -4.90
N ASN A 140 -15.95 3.73 -4.11
CA ASN A 140 -15.69 4.89 -3.23
C ASN A 140 -14.51 5.75 -3.68
N LEU A 141 -14.00 5.56 -4.90
CA LEU A 141 -12.82 6.29 -5.39
C LEU A 141 -12.99 7.81 -5.27
N SER A 142 -14.17 8.35 -5.63
CA SER A 142 -14.45 9.78 -5.50
C SER A 142 -14.37 10.30 -4.05
N GLN A 143 -14.66 9.45 -3.06
CA GLN A 143 -14.51 9.79 -1.66
C GLN A 143 -13.04 9.82 -1.25
N TYR A 144 -12.22 8.88 -1.74
CA TYR A 144 -10.78 8.89 -1.54
C TYR A 144 -10.12 10.08 -2.23
N GLN A 145 -10.53 10.41 -3.46
CA GLN A 145 -10.04 11.58 -4.21
C GLN A 145 -10.32 12.91 -3.50
N ALA A 146 -11.38 12.99 -2.69
CA ALA A 146 -11.70 14.17 -1.88
C ALA A 146 -10.83 14.31 -0.62
N MET A 147 -9.98 13.34 -0.28
CA MET A 147 -9.06 13.42 0.86
C MET A 147 -7.80 14.19 0.48
N LEU A 148 -7.32 15.05 1.39
CA LEU A 148 -6.11 15.85 1.17
C LEU A 148 -4.89 14.97 0.86
N GLY A 149 -4.68 13.90 1.62
CA GLY A 149 -3.56 12.98 1.41
C GLY A 149 -3.57 12.28 0.05
N PHE A 150 -4.73 12.11 -0.59
CA PHE A 150 -4.81 11.53 -1.93
C PHE A 150 -4.17 12.44 -2.98
N ASN A 151 -4.49 13.73 -2.96
CA ASN A 151 -3.94 14.70 -3.90
C ASN A 151 -2.41 14.80 -3.77
N GLU A 152 -1.89 14.83 -2.54
CA GLU A 152 -0.45 14.85 -2.27
C GLU A 152 0.27 13.60 -2.83
N ILE A 153 -0.37 12.42 -2.74
CA ILE A 153 0.18 11.19 -3.29
C ILE A 153 0.18 11.23 -4.82
N ILE A 154 -0.93 11.63 -5.44
CA ILE A 154 -1.03 11.74 -6.90
C ILE A 154 -0.02 12.73 -7.46
N GLU A 155 0.10 13.91 -6.84
CA GLU A 155 1.09 14.92 -7.23
C GLU A 155 2.53 14.36 -7.17
N ARG A 156 2.85 13.61 -6.11
CA ARG A 156 4.15 12.95 -5.99
C ARG A 156 4.35 11.88 -7.08
N LEU A 157 3.36 11.02 -7.34
CA LEU A 157 3.47 9.97 -8.35
C LEU A 157 3.61 10.53 -9.77
N ILE A 158 2.98 11.67 -10.08
CA ILE A 158 3.14 12.33 -11.39
C ILE A 158 4.60 12.78 -11.60
N HIS A 159 5.30 13.18 -10.53
CA HIS A 159 6.66 13.69 -10.59
C HIS A 159 7.73 12.63 -10.24
N ASP A 160 7.32 11.39 -9.96
CA ASP A 160 8.24 10.30 -9.64
C ASP A 160 8.69 9.58 -10.92
N ASP A 161 9.92 9.86 -11.36
CA ASP A 161 10.53 9.23 -12.52
C ASP A 161 10.70 7.71 -12.38
N ASP A 162 10.70 7.20 -11.16
CA ASP A 162 10.81 5.77 -10.85
C ASP A 162 9.45 5.07 -10.77
N PHE A 163 8.36 5.82 -10.81
CA PHE A 163 7.03 5.23 -10.85
C PHE A 163 6.83 4.41 -12.13
N ILE A 164 6.37 3.18 -11.98
CA ILE A 164 6.27 2.19 -13.08
C ILE A 164 5.57 2.73 -14.33
N TRP A 165 4.50 3.53 -14.16
CA TRP A 165 3.79 4.12 -15.29
C TRP A 165 4.64 5.16 -16.03
N ASN A 166 5.36 6.02 -15.29
CA ASN A 166 6.18 7.07 -15.89
C ASN A 166 7.39 6.46 -16.64
N LYS A 167 8.03 5.44 -16.07
CA LYS A 167 9.06 4.66 -16.78
C LYS A 167 8.52 4.04 -18.06
N PHE A 168 7.39 3.37 -17.98
CA PHE A 168 6.74 2.74 -19.12
C PHE A 168 6.43 3.74 -20.25
N VAL A 169 5.87 4.91 -19.89
CA VAL A 169 5.56 5.97 -20.88
C VAL A 169 6.83 6.51 -21.50
N ARG A 170 7.85 6.83 -20.71
CA ARG A 170 9.14 7.32 -21.20
C ARG A 170 9.78 6.33 -22.19
N ASP A 171 9.88 5.06 -21.82
CA ASP A 171 10.44 4.02 -22.69
C ASP A 171 9.67 3.91 -24.02
N GLY A 172 8.34 3.98 -23.96
CA GLY A 172 7.49 3.90 -25.13
C GLY A 172 7.57 5.14 -26.03
N GLN A 173 7.73 6.32 -25.45
CA GLN A 173 7.94 7.57 -26.19
C GLN A 173 9.32 7.62 -26.85
N GLU A 174 10.36 7.16 -26.17
CA GLU A 174 11.71 7.04 -26.74
C GLU A 174 11.77 6.06 -27.92
N GLN A 175 10.96 5.00 -27.87
CA GLN A 175 10.81 4.03 -28.96
C GLN A 175 9.87 4.48 -30.08
N GLY A 176 9.20 5.63 -29.95
CA GLY A 176 8.23 6.14 -30.92
C GLY A 176 6.94 5.31 -31.01
N VAL A 177 6.60 4.53 -29.98
CA VAL A 177 5.40 3.68 -29.88
C VAL A 177 4.27 4.37 -29.15
N ILE A 178 4.58 5.08 -28.07
CA ILE A 178 3.60 5.83 -27.27
C ILE A 178 3.58 7.30 -27.73
N ALA A 179 2.37 7.86 -27.76
CA ALA A 179 2.14 9.24 -28.16
C ALA A 179 2.89 10.24 -27.28
N GLN A 180 3.40 11.32 -27.89
CA GLN A 180 4.14 12.39 -27.20
C GLN A 180 3.17 13.29 -26.41
N MET A 181 2.71 12.81 -25.26
CA MET A 181 1.82 13.51 -24.32
C MET A 181 2.28 13.30 -22.88
N PRO A 182 1.86 14.17 -21.93
CA PRO A 182 2.11 13.97 -20.50
C PRO A 182 1.63 12.60 -20.00
N ALA A 183 2.43 11.96 -19.15
CA ALA A 183 2.16 10.60 -18.66
C ALA A 183 0.82 10.48 -17.92
N GLU A 184 0.42 11.52 -17.19
CA GLU A 184 -0.86 11.57 -16.48
C GLU A 184 -2.07 11.59 -17.42
N LEU A 185 -1.95 12.22 -18.58
CA LEU A 185 -3.03 12.21 -19.62
C LEU A 185 -3.07 10.86 -20.33
N LEU A 186 -1.92 10.28 -20.63
CA LEU A 186 -1.84 8.91 -21.18
C LEU A 186 -2.39 7.88 -20.20
N HIS A 187 -2.22 8.09 -18.87
CA HIS A 187 -2.85 7.24 -17.86
C HIS A 187 -4.38 7.27 -17.97
N VAL A 188 -4.98 8.46 -18.14
CA VAL A 188 -6.44 8.60 -18.26
C VAL A 188 -6.96 7.87 -19.52
N LEU A 189 -6.29 8.02 -20.65
CA LEU A 189 -6.68 7.38 -21.92
C LEU A 189 -6.42 5.86 -21.91
N GLY A 190 -5.38 5.44 -21.22
CA GLY A 190 -4.92 4.06 -21.14
C GLY A 190 -5.55 3.28 -19.98
N ILE A 191 -4.72 2.94 -18.99
CA ILE A 191 -5.14 2.08 -17.85
C ILE A 191 -6.11 2.77 -16.87
N GLY A 192 -6.39 4.06 -17.03
CA GLY A 192 -7.39 4.78 -16.23
C GLY A 192 -8.79 4.19 -16.36
N ILE A 193 -9.17 3.73 -17.56
CA ILE A 193 -10.49 3.13 -17.81
C ILE A 193 -10.80 1.89 -16.97
N VAL A 194 -9.78 1.23 -16.41
CA VAL A 194 -9.96 0.03 -15.59
C VAL A 194 -10.80 0.33 -14.34
N VAL A 195 -10.70 1.54 -13.79
CA VAL A 195 -11.53 1.98 -12.66
C VAL A 195 -13.01 2.02 -13.05
N GLU A 196 -13.30 2.58 -14.22
CA GLU A 196 -14.68 2.66 -14.75
C GLU A 196 -15.25 1.26 -15.05
N ILE A 197 -14.43 0.36 -15.58
CA ILE A 197 -14.84 -1.04 -15.79
C ILE A 197 -15.22 -1.68 -14.46
N ALA A 198 -14.36 -1.57 -13.44
CA ALA A 198 -14.62 -2.14 -12.12
C ALA A 198 -15.84 -1.49 -11.45
N TYR A 199 -15.97 -0.17 -11.52
CA TYR A 199 -17.14 0.55 -11.01
C TYR A 199 -18.44 0.07 -11.66
N LEU A 200 -18.50 -0.03 -12.99
CA LEU A 200 -19.67 -0.50 -13.72
C LEU A 200 -20.03 -1.94 -13.38
N GLN A 201 -19.04 -2.82 -13.20
CA GLN A 201 -19.28 -4.19 -12.77
C GLN A 201 -19.95 -4.23 -11.37
N GLN A 202 -19.48 -3.41 -10.44
CA GLN A 202 -20.09 -3.30 -9.11
C GLN A 202 -21.50 -2.70 -9.16
N LEU A 203 -21.67 -1.61 -9.91
CA LEU A 203 -22.95 -0.91 -10.03
C LEU A 203 -24.03 -1.79 -10.66
N THR A 204 -23.67 -2.52 -11.72
CA THR A 204 -24.64 -3.31 -12.50
C THR A 204 -24.76 -4.76 -12.04
N GLN A 205 -23.90 -5.19 -11.08
CA GLN A 205 -23.78 -6.58 -10.63
C GLN A 205 -23.56 -7.55 -11.79
N LYS A 206 -22.80 -7.11 -12.81
CA LYS A 206 -22.49 -7.91 -14.01
C LYS A 206 -20.99 -7.98 -14.21
N GLU A 207 -20.49 -9.19 -14.43
CA GLU A 207 -19.14 -9.40 -14.91
C GLU A 207 -19.11 -9.30 -16.44
N TYR A 208 -18.13 -8.56 -16.99
CA TYR A 208 -17.89 -8.56 -18.41
C TYR A 208 -17.11 -9.81 -18.83
N SER A 209 -17.42 -10.34 -20.01
CA SER A 209 -16.70 -11.49 -20.54
C SER A 209 -15.23 -11.18 -20.74
N LYS A 210 -14.37 -12.22 -20.69
CA LYS A 210 -12.95 -12.09 -20.99
C LYS A 210 -12.70 -11.44 -22.35
N GLU A 211 -13.52 -11.77 -23.36
CA GLU A 211 -13.45 -11.17 -24.70
C GLU A 211 -13.73 -9.66 -24.66
N THR A 212 -14.72 -9.23 -23.86
CA THR A 212 -15.03 -7.80 -23.70
C THR A 212 -13.89 -7.06 -23.03
N ILE A 213 -13.32 -7.63 -21.97
CA ILE A 213 -12.16 -7.03 -21.26
C ILE A 213 -10.95 -6.96 -22.19
N GLU A 214 -10.68 -7.98 -22.98
CA GLU A 214 -9.60 -7.98 -23.97
C GLU A 214 -9.79 -6.88 -25.04
N LYS A 215 -11.01 -6.70 -25.52
CA LYS A 215 -11.34 -5.59 -26.44
C LYS A 215 -11.09 -4.22 -25.80
N MET A 216 -11.47 -4.03 -24.53
CA MET A 216 -11.23 -2.78 -23.81
C MET A 216 -9.73 -2.52 -23.61
N LEU A 217 -8.95 -3.54 -23.27
CA LEU A 217 -7.49 -3.46 -23.19
C LEU A 217 -6.88 -3.01 -24.52
N LEU A 218 -7.28 -3.65 -25.63
CA LEU A 218 -6.77 -3.32 -26.96
C LEU A 218 -7.19 -1.91 -27.41
N CYS A 219 -8.41 -1.48 -27.11
CA CYS A 219 -8.88 -0.11 -27.41
C CYS A 219 -8.08 0.93 -26.62
N SER A 220 -7.86 0.71 -25.32
CA SER A 220 -7.09 1.63 -24.48
C SER A 220 -5.61 1.65 -24.83
N TRP A 221 -5.03 0.53 -25.25
CA TRP A 221 -3.68 0.49 -25.82
C TRP A 221 -3.56 1.36 -27.05
N LYS A 222 -4.50 1.20 -28.01
CA LYS A 222 -4.54 2.01 -29.23
C LYS A 222 -4.74 3.50 -28.98
N ALA A 223 -5.41 3.86 -27.89
CA ALA A 223 -5.63 5.26 -27.54
C ALA A 223 -4.36 5.99 -27.09
N ILE A 224 -3.33 5.26 -26.65
CA ILE A 224 -2.05 5.83 -26.17
C ILE A 224 -0.90 5.61 -27.17
N THR A 225 -1.11 4.85 -28.24
CA THR A 225 -0.07 4.57 -29.23
C THR A 225 -0.21 5.46 -30.48
N VAL A 226 0.90 5.59 -31.23
CA VAL A 226 0.97 6.38 -32.47
C VAL A 226 0.46 5.57 -33.65
#